data_e20d14de098d062306656cf0b7bc0c6b
#
_entry.id   e20d14de098d062306656cf0b7bc0c6b
#
_cell.length_a   1.000
_cell.length_b   1.000
_cell.length_c   1.000
_cell.angle_alpha   90.00
_cell.angle_beta   90.00
_cell.angle_gamma   90.00
#
_symmetry.space_group_name_H-M   'P 1'
#
loop_
_entity.id
_entity.type
_entity.pdbx_description
1 polymer ?
#
loop_
_entity_poly.entity_id
_entity_poly.type
_entity_poly.pdbx_seq_one_letter_code
_entity_poly.pdbx_strand_id
1 'polypeptide(L)'
;AHLSSLIGEGILKTLKEENLWDIYENLEIPLSRVLAYMERNGVLISRERLEELGRELDENLRGIEREIYNLAGMVFNLNSPKQLATVLFERLKLPPIKKTKTGYSTDVEVLTELSKLHPLPAKILEYRELFKIKSTYVEGLKKYIQSDGRIRPTFSQTTTATGRLSCLNPNLQNIPARGTWGKKVRECFIAPEGYKIVSFDYSQIELRILAHLSGDENLREVFYRNGDVHMETAKTLFGKDEISDDERRVAKTVNFGIIYGISPYGLSRSIGVDQDTAREMIKRYYERYPKVKNGRRR
;
A
#
# COMPACT_ATOMS: atom_id res chain seq x y z
N ALA A 1 -1.08 -12.99 35.81
CA ALA A 1 -1.82 -11.95 36.58
C ALA A 1 -0.93 -11.22 37.58
N HIS A 2 -0.26 -11.94 38.52
CA HIS A 2 0.55 -11.32 39.60
C HIS A 2 1.76 -10.52 39.06
N LEU A 3 2.53 -11.08 38.13
CA LEU A 3 3.65 -10.40 37.49
C LEU A 3 3.20 -9.16 36.69
N SER A 4 2.05 -9.25 36.04
CA SER A 4 1.48 -8.10 35.29
C SER A 4 1.08 -6.95 36.24
N SER A 5 0.61 -7.27 37.45
CA SER A 5 0.27 -6.27 38.48
C SER A 5 1.54 -5.57 39.01
N LEU A 6 2.60 -6.32 39.33
CA LEU A 6 3.86 -5.76 39.82
C LEU A 6 4.57 -4.87 38.80
N ILE A 7 4.55 -5.27 37.50
CA ILE A 7 5.12 -4.48 36.41
C ILE A 7 4.26 -3.25 36.13
N GLY A 8 2.94 -3.36 36.31
CA GLY A 8 1.97 -2.32 36.01
C GLY A 8 2.25 -1.00 36.71
N GLU A 9 2.57 -1.01 38.00
CA GLU A 9 2.86 0.22 38.77
C GLU A 9 4.07 0.96 38.22
N GLY A 10 5.14 0.23 37.87
CA GLY A 10 6.34 0.82 37.26
C GLY A 10 6.05 1.44 35.89
N ILE A 11 5.29 0.74 35.04
CA ILE A 11 4.90 1.24 33.71
C ILE A 11 4.01 2.47 33.83
N LEU A 12 3.03 2.49 34.73
CA LEU A 12 2.16 3.65 34.93
C LEU A 12 2.93 4.88 35.40
N LYS A 13 3.96 4.70 36.24
CA LYS A 13 4.86 5.76 36.63
C LYS A 13 5.63 6.31 35.43
N THR A 14 6.25 5.43 34.63
CA THR A 14 6.99 5.81 33.43
C THR A 14 6.11 6.56 32.42
N LEU A 15 4.87 6.11 32.18
CA LEU A 15 3.93 6.78 31.28
C LEU A 15 3.65 8.24 31.71
N LYS A 16 3.58 8.49 33.01
CA LYS A 16 3.40 9.85 33.55
C LYS A 16 4.65 10.70 33.39
N GLU A 17 5.81 10.15 33.69
CA GLU A 17 7.12 10.81 33.57
C GLU A 17 7.43 11.18 32.10
N GLU A 18 7.06 10.34 31.16
CA GLU A 18 7.25 10.56 29.71
C GLU A 18 6.11 11.37 29.05
N ASN A 19 5.14 11.88 29.81
CA ASN A 19 3.97 12.60 29.31
C ASN A 19 3.11 11.82 28.32
N LEU A 20 3.06 10.50 28.47
CA LEU A 20 2.27 9.59 27.62
C LEU A 20 0.95 9.18 28.28
N TRP A 21 0.69 9.59 29.53
CA TRP A 21 -0.49 9.20 30.30
C TRP A 21 -1.81 9.57 29.60
N ASP A 22 -1.91 10.77 29.08
CA ASP A 22 -3.13 11.27 28.43
C ASP A 22 -3.46 10.44 27.18
N ILE A 23 -2.47 10.13 26.35
CA ILE A 23 -2.64 9.25 25.17
C ILE A 23 -3.07 7.86 25.61
N TYR A 24 -2.43 7.30 26.64
CA TYR A 24 -2.75 5.97 27.14
C TYR A 24 -4.17 5.88 27.65
N GLU A 25 -4.59 6.80 28.54
CA GLU A 25 -5.88 6.77 29.22
C GLU A 25 -7.04 7.16 28.30
N ASN A 26 -6.85 8.21 27.47
CA ASN A 26 -7.93 8.81 26.69
C ASN A 26 -8.02 8.32 25.25
N LEU A 27 -6.96 7.66 24.73
CA LEU A 27 -6.95 7.10 23.37
C LEU A 27 -6.77 5.59 23.37
N GLU A 28 -5.66 5.06 23.92
CA GLU A 28 -5.28 3.66 23.73
C GLU A 28 -6.23 2.69 24.48
N ILE A 29 -6.60 3.01 25.72
CA ILE A 29 -7.53 2.18 26.49
C ILE A 29 -8.94 2.17 25.91
N PRO A 30 -9.57 3.30 25.56
CA PRO A 30 -10.85 3.30 24.84
C PRO A 30 -10.78 2.57 23.48
N LEU A 31 -9.70 2.77 22.72
CA LEU A 31 -9.50 2.11 21.43
C LEU A 31 -9.43 0.59 21.58
N SER A 32 -8.74 0.07 22.60
CA SER A 32 -8.65 -1.38 22.83
C SER A 32 -10.02 -2.04 22.95
N ARG A 33 -10.98 -1.37 23.57
CA ARG A 33 -12.37 -1.87 23.69
C ARG A 33 -13.08 -1.88 22.35
N VAL A 34 -12.88 -0.85 21.53
CA VAL A 34 -13.44 -0.79 20.16
C VAL A 34 -12.86 -1.91 19.31
N LEU A 35 -11.55 -2.12 19.37
CA LEU A 35 -10.89 -3.19 18.61
C LEU A 35 -11.37 -4.57 19.04
N ALA A 36 -11.51 -4.82 20.34
CA ALA A 36 -12.05 -6.08 20.85
C ALA A 36 -13.51 -6.31 20.35
N TYR A 37 -14.32 -5.27 20.26
CA TYR A 37 -15.66 -5.37 19.67
C TYR A 37 -15.61 -5.66 18.18
N MET A 38 -14.72 -5.02 17.42
CA MET A 38 -14.51 -5.28 15.99
C MET A 38 -14.04 -6.72 15.74
N GLU A 39 -13.08 -7.21 16.53
CA GLU A 39 -12.57 -8.58 16.45
C GLU A 39 -13.66 -9.61 16.77
N ARG A 40 -14.47 -9.37 17.79
CA ARG A 40 -15.59 -10.22 18.15
C ARG A 40 -16.66 -10.30 17.05
N ASN A 41 -16.99 -9.17 16.42
CA ASN A 41 -17.99 -9.14 15.35
C ASN A 41 -17.44 -9.73 14.06
N GLY A 42 -16.21 -9.44 13.71
CA GLY A 42 -15.61 -9.82 12.43
C GLY A 42 -16.35 -9.23 11.23
N VAL A 43 -15.96 -9.67 10.04
CA VAL A 43 -16.54 -9.26 8.77
C VAL A 43 -17.05 -10.49 8.00
N LEU A 44 -18.24 -10.37 7.42
CA LEU A 44 -18.86 -11.45 6.64
C LEU A 44 -18.23 -11.51 5.25
N ILE A 45 -17.94 -12.73 4.77
CA ILE A 45 -17.42 -13.00 3.43
C ILE A 45 -18.23 -14.09 2.76
N SER A 46 -18.57 -13.90 1.48
CA SER A 46 -19.22 -14.93 0.69
C SER A 46 -18.18 -15.97 0.22
N ARG A 47 -18.32 -17.19 0.71
CA ARG A 47 -17.52 -18.33 0.29
C ARG A 47 -17.71 -18.63 -1.19
N GLU A 48 -18.95 -18.54 -1.66
CA GLU A 48 -19.34 -18.82 -3.06
C GLU A 48 -18.63 -17.87 -4.02
N ARG A 49 -18.69 -16.55 -3.76
CA ARG A 49 -17.98 -15.54 -4.57
C ARG A 49 -16.46 -15.74 -4.55
N LEU A 50 -15.93 -16.11 -3.38
CA LEU A 50 -14.50 -16.37 -3.25
C LEU A 50 -14.06 -17.61 -4.04
N GLU A 51 -14.89 -18.63 -4.11
CA GLU A 51 -14.65 -19.83 -4.92
C GLU A 51 -14.79 -19.55 -6.42
N GLU A 52 -15.78 -18.76 -6.82
CA GLU A 52 -15.92 -18.29 -8.21
C GLU A 52 -14.71 -17.49 -8.66
N LEU A 53 -14.27 -16.54 -7.84
CA LEU A 53 -13.05 -15.77 -8.09
C LEU A 53 -11.82 -16.69 -8.22
N GLY A 54 -11.73 -17.72 -7.38
CA GLY A 54 -10.66 -18.70 -7.44
C GLY A 54 -10.63 -19.46 -8.78
N ARG A 55 -11.80 -19.90 -9.29
CA ARG A 55 -11.91 -20.56 -10.60
C ARG A 55 -11.50 -19.63 -11.73
N GLU A 56 -12.00 -18.41 -11.73
CA GLU A 56 -11.66 -17.40 -12.75
C GLU A 56 -10.15 -17.10 -12.76
N LEU A 57 -9.53 -16.97 -11.59
CA LEU A 57 -8.08 -16.77 -11.48
C LEU A 57 -7.30 -17.98 -12.00
N ASP A 58 -7.77 -19.21 -11.76
CA ASP A 58 -7.14 -20.42 -12.27
C ASP A 58 -7.16 -20.48 -13.80
N GLU A 59 -8.28 -20.13 -14.43
CA GLU A 59 -8.39 -20.09 -15.87
C GLU A 59 -7.44 -19.06 -16.48
N ASN A 60 -7.38 -17.85 -15.93
CA ASN A 60 -6.46 -16.81 -16.38
C ASN A 60 -5.00 -17.20 -16.18
N LEU A 61 -4.63 -17.74 -15.02
CA LEU A 61 -3.27 -18.21 -14.74
C LEU A 61 -2.84 -19.29 -15.74
N ARG A 62 -3.67 -20.27 -16.04
CA ARG A 62 -3.38 -21.30 -17.05
C ARG A 62 -3.19 -20.71 -18.44
N GLY A 63 -3.93 -19.66 -18.79
CA GLY A 63 -3.75 -18.92 -20.05
C GLY A 63 -2.37 -18.27 -20.11
N ILE A 64 -2.03 -17.49 -19.08
CA ILE A 64 -0.76 -16.79 -18.99
C ILE A 64 0.42 -17.76 -18.92
N GLU A 65 0.31 -18.86 -18.18
CA GLU A 65 1.34 -19.91 -18.12
C GLU A 65 1.69 -20.45 -19.50
N ARG A 66 0.68 -20.75 -20.32
CA ARG A 66 0.89 -21.22 -21.70
C ARG A 66 1.61 -20.18 -22.55
N GLU A 67 1.23 -18.91 -22.44
CA GLU A 67 1.92 -17.82 -23.16
C GLU A 67 3.38 -17.70 -22.71
N ILE A 68 3.63 -17.76 -21.40
CA ILE A 68 4.98 -17.72 -20.83
C ILE A 68 5.83 -18.85 -21.35
N TYR A 69 5.34 -20.10 -21.35
CA TYR A 69 6.08 -21.25 -21.81
C TYR A 69 6.36 -21.19 -23.31
N ASN A 70 5.41 -20.69 -24.09
CA ASN A 70 5.61 -20.45 -25.52
C ASN A 70 6.72 -19.40 -25.77
N LEU A 71 6.69 -18.27 -25.04
CA LEU A 71 7.71 -17.23 -25.16
C LEU A 71 9.08 -17.68 -24.66
N ALA A 72 9.13 -18.51 -23.63
CA ALA A 72 10.36 -19.08 -23.10
C ALA A 72 10.92 -20.24 -23.95
N GLY A 73 10.06 -20.90 -24.74
CA GLY A 73 10.39 -22.12 -25.49
C GLY A 73 10.69 -23.32 -24.59
N MET A 74 10.22 -23.30 -23.34
CA MET A 74 10.35 -24.40 -22.37
C MET A 74 9.41 -24.24 -21.19
N VAL A 75 9.10 -25.35 -20.53
CA VAL A 75 8.39 -25.38 -19.24
C VAL A 75 9.40 -25.24 -18.10
N PHE A 76 9.07 -24.42 -17.12
CA PHE A 76 9.87 -24.21 -15.90
C PHE A 76 8.96 -23.79 -14.74
N ASN A 77 9.49 -23.82 -13.52
CA ASN A 77 8.73 -23.37 -12.34
C ASN A 77 8.70 -21.84 -12.27
N LEU A 78 7.56 -21.22 -12.57
CA LEU A 78 7.32 -19.77 -12.57
C LEU A 78 7.52 -19.14 -11.20
N ASN A 79 7.33 -19.91 -10.14
CA ASN A 79 7.52 -19.47 -8.75
C ASN A 79 8.97 -19.66 -8.25
N SER A 80 9.89 -20.13 -9.12
CA SER A 80 11.31 -20.24 -8.81
C SER A 80 12.09 -19.06 -9.39
N PRO A 81 12.57 -18.10 -8.57
CA PRO A 81 13.39 -16.98 -9.06
C PRO A 81 14.66 -17.45 -9.77
N LYS A 82 15.22 -18.58 -9.34
CA LYS A 82 16.44 -19.16 -9.93
C LYS A 82 16.18 -19.66 -11.37
N GLN A 83 15.11 -20.44 -11.58
CA GLN A 83 14.77 -20.94 -12.91
C GLN A 83 14.36 -19.80 -13.85
N LEU A 84 13.60 -18.82 -13.33
CA LEU A 84 13.27 -17.63 -14.11
C LEU A 84 14.51 -16.84 -14.52
N ALA A 85 15.48 -16.66 -13.61
CA ALA A 85 16.75 -15.99 -13.95
C ALA A 85 17.50 -16.74 -15.05
N THR A 86 17.59 -18.07 -15.01
CA THR A 86 18.19 -18.88 -16.08
C THR A 86 17.48 -18.65 -17.42
N VAL A 87 16.13 -18.63 -17.44
CA VAL A 87 15.37 -18.37 -18.68
C VAL A 87 15.66 -16.98 -19.22
N LEU A 88 15.59 -15.95 -18.37
CA LEU A 88 15.77 -14.56 -18.82
C LEU A 88 17.19 -14.25 -19.28
N PHE A 89 18.19 -14.64 -18.49
CA PHE A 89 19.57 -14.17 -18.68
C PHE A 89 20.45 -15.15 -19.46
N GLU A 90 20.23 -16.46 -19.30
CA GLU A 90 21.06 -17.47 -19.99
C GLU A 90 20.44 -17.90 -21.32
N ARG A 91 19.11 -18.14 -21.36
CA ARG A 91 18.43 -18.61 -22.58
C ARG A 91 18.03 -17.45 -23.51
N LEU A 92 17.29 -16.47 -23.01
CA LEU A 92 16.85 -15.30 -23.80
C LEU A 92 17.94 -14.24 -23.96
N LYS A 93 19.07 -14.38 -23.25
CA LYS A 93 20.20 -13.45 -23.30
C LYS A 93 19.83 -11.99 -23.00
N LEU A 94 18.80 -11.76 -22.19
CA LEU A 94 18.44 -10.42 -21.77
C LEU A 94 19.53 -9.83 -20.86
N PRO A 95 19.79 -8.51 -20.92
CA PRO A 95 20.83 -7.89 -20.12
C PRO A 95 20.49 -7.94 -18.63
N PRO A 96 21.41 -8.40 -17.75
CA PRO A 96 21.17 -8.37 -16.32
C PRO A 96 21.29 -6.95 -15.77
N ILE A 97 20.26 -6.46 -15.10
CA ILE A 97 20.20 -5.08 -14.57
C ILE A 97 20.72 -5.01 -13.13
N LYS A 98 20.40 -6.02 -12.30
CA LYS A 98 20.70 -6.01 -10.88
C LYS A 98 21.14 -7.39 -10.40
N LYS A 99 22.17 -7.43 -9.55
CA LYS A 99 22.64 -8.66 -8.89
C LYS A 99 22.16 -8.70 -7.46
N THR A 100 21.93 -9.92 -6.98
CA THR A 100 21.68 -10.25 -5.56
C THR A 100 22.82 -11.11 -5.04
N LYS A 101 22.83 -11.44 -3.76
CA LYS A 101 23.82 -12.36 -3.18
C LYS A 101 23.80 -13.76 -3.80
N THR A 102 22.67 -14.17 -4.38
CA THR A 102 22.43 -15.53 -4.88
C THR A 102 22.29 -15.62 -6.40
N GLY A 103 22.49 -14.51 -7.14
CA GLY A 103 22.35 -14.48 -8.60
C GLY A 103 21.76 -13.17 -9.13
N TYR A 104 21.21 -13.21 -10.33
CA TYR A 104 20.56 -12.05 -10.91
C TYR A 104 19.13 -11.86 -10.35
N SER A 105 18.80 -10.60 -10.06
CA SER A 105 17.44 -10.26 -9.58
C SER A 105 16.39 -10.44 -10.66
N THR A 106 15.23 -10.92 -10.24
CA THR A 106 14.01 -10.98 -11.05
C THR A 106 12.87 -10.21 -10.34
N ASP A 107 13.23 -9.17 -9.58
CA ASP A 107 12.25 -8.32 -8.91
C ASP A 107 11.39 -7.51 -9.91
N VAL A 108 10.36 -6.84 -9.40
CA VAL A 108 9.42 -6.07 -10.22
C VAL A 108 10.14 -5.00 -11.04
N GLU A 109 11.13 -4.31 -10.45
CA GLU A 109 11.89 -3.26 -11.15
C GLU A 109 12.64 -3.82 -12.36
N VAL A 110 13.36 -4.92 -12.14
CA VAL A 110 14.12 -5.60 -13.20
C VAL A 110 13.19 -6.08 -14.31
N LEU A 111 12.10 -6.75 -13.96
CA LEU A 111 11.13 -7.25 -14.95
C LEU A 111 10.46 -6.11 -15.71
N THR A 112 10.15 -4.99 -15.06
CA THR A 112 9.58 -3.81 -15.72
C THR A 112 10.53 -3.22 -16.75
N GLU A 113 11.82 -3.10 -16.44
CA GLU A 113 12.80 -2.64 -17.43
C GLU A 113 12.99 -3.64 -18.57
N LEU A 114 13.07 -4.94 -18.26
CA LEU A 114 13.20 -5.99 -19.28
C LEU A 114 11.96 -6.14 -20.17
N SER A 115 10.78 -5.74 -19.70
CA SER A 115 9.55 -5.77 -20.49
C SER A 115 9.58 -4.84 -21.72
N LYS A 116 10.46 -3.85 -21.70
CA LYS A 116 10.73 -2.97 -22.86
C LYS A 116 11.49 -3.68 -23.98
N LEU A 117 12.19 -4.77 -23.66
CA LEU A 117 13.06 -5.50 -24.58
C LEU A 117 12.43 -6.81 -25.06
N HIS A 118 11.59 -7.45 -24.24
CA HIS A 118 10.99 -8.74 -24.56
C HIS A 118 9.62 -8.89 -23.87
N PRO A 119 8.60 -9.56 -24.48
CA PRO A 119 7.28 -9.70 -23.91
C PRO A 119 7.19 -10.62 -22.69
N LEU A 120 8.13 -11.56 -22.53
CA LEU A 120 8.10 -12.52 -21.41
C LEU A 120 8.12 -11.87 -20.03
N PRO A 121 8.97 -10.87 -19.70
CA PRO A 121 8.96 -10.22 -18.41
C PRO A 121 7.60 -9.57 -18.05
N ALA A 122 6.91 -8.96 -19.03
CA ALA A 122 5.57 -8.41 -18.81
C ALA A 122 4.57 -9.51 -18.41
N LYS A 123 4.60 -10.66 -19.09
CA LYS A 123 3.75 -11.80 -18.77
C LYS A 123 4.08 -12.43 -17.41
N ILE A 124 5.33 -12.42 -17.00
CA ILE A 124 5.72 -12.85 -15.65
C ILE A 124 5.18 -11.88 -14.58
N LEU A 125 5.18 -10.59 -14.82
CA LEU A 125 4.57 -9.60 -13.90
C LEU A 125 3.07 -9.83 -13.75
N GLU A 126 2.36 -10.03 -14.86
CA GLU A 126 0.93 -10.36 -14.91
C GLU A 126 0.64 -11.66 -14.13
N TYR A 127 1.39 -12.72 -14.40
CA TYR A 127 1.28 -13.99 -13.67
C TYR A 127 1.47 -13.80 -12.16
N ARG A 128 2.52 -13.09 -11.75
CA ARG A 128 2.82 -12.86 -10.32
C ARG A 128 1.72 -12.08 -9.61
N GLU A 129 1.12 -11.09 -10.27
CA GLU A 129 0.00 -10.33 -9.73
C GLU A 129 -1.19 -11.27 -9.46
N LEU A 130 -1.62 -12.03 -10.47
CA LEU A 130 -2.75 -12.94 -10.33
C LEU A 130 -2.47 -14.05 -9.32
N PHE A 131 -1.28 -14.64 -9.36
CA PHE A 131 -0.87 -15.68 -8.42
C PHE A 131 -0.87 -15.18 -6.97
N LYS A 132 -0.40 -13.96 -6.73
CA LYS A 132 -0.47 -13.32 -5.42
C LYS A 132 -1.91 -13.11 -4.97
N ILE A 133 -2.78 -12.61 -5.84
CA ILE A 133 -4.20 -12.44 -5.55
C ILE A 133 -4.81 -13.77 -5.14
N LYS A 134 -4.61 -14.81 -5.93
CA LYS A 134 -5.14 -16.16 -5.65
C LYS A 134 -4.60 -16.72 -4.34
N SER A 135 -3.29 -16.77 -4.18
CA SER A 135 -2.66 -17.41 -3.02
C SER A 135 -2.92 -16.67 -1.71
N THR A 136 -2.87 -15.34 -1.73
CA THR A 136 -2.99 -14.52 -0.52
C THR A 136 -4.45 -14.25 -0.15
N TYR A 137 -5.28 -13.87 -1.12
CA TYR A 137 -6.64 -13.40 -0.83
C TYR A 137 -7.71 -14.46 -1.07
N VAL A 138 -7.56 -15.34 -2.06
CA VAL A 138 -8.55 -16.41 -2.24
C VAL A 138 -8.24 -17.58 -1.30
N GLU A 139 -7.11 -18.25 -1.48
CA GLU A 139 -6.76 -19.41 -0.67
C GLU A 139 -6.36 -19.04 0.77
N GLY A 140 -5.74 -17.89 0.93
CA GLY A 140 -5.35 -17.38 2.25
C GLY A 140 -6.54 -17.06 3.13
N LEU A 141 -7.56 -16.34 2.63
CA LEU A 141 -8.73 -15.95 3.41
C LEU A 141 -9.64 -17.13 3.75
N LYS A 142 -9.77 -18.14 2.87
CA LYS A 142 -10.57 -19.34 3.13
C LYS A 142 -10.25 -20.00 4.47
N LYS A 143 -8.98 -19.98 4.88
CA LYS A 143 -8.50 -20.59 6.13
C LYS A 143 -9.02 -19.90 7.39
N TYR A 144 -9.46 -18.67 7.27
CA TYR A 144 -9.94 -17.83 8.38
C TYR A 144 -11.45 -17.68 8.43
N ILE A 145 -12.17 -18.24 7.46
CA ILE A 145 -13.63 -18.20 7.44
C ILE A 145 -14.15 -19.16 8.50
N GLN A 146 -14.81 -18.63 9.51
CA GLN A 146 -15.42 -19.39 10.59
C GLN A 146 -16.77 -20.00 10.18
N SER A 147 -17.37 -20.78 11.05
CA SER A 147 -18.66 -21.48 10.80
C SER A 147 -19.82 -20.54 10.51
N ASP A 148 -19.75 -19.31 11.00
CA ASP A 148 -20.75 -18.26 10.74
C ASP A 148 -20.46 -17.42 9.49
N GLY A 149 -19.49 -17.83 8.67
CA GLY A 149 -19.09 -17.13 7.44
C GLY A 149 -18.27 -15.86 7.67
N ARG A 150 -17.81 -15.59 8.89
CA ARG A 150 -17.06 -14.38 9.23
C ARG A 150 -15.58 -14.65 9.36
N ILE A 151 -14.80 -13.62 9.04
CA ILE A 151 -13.37 -13.53 9.33
C ILE A 151 -13.19 -12.58 10.51
N ARG A 152 -12.37 -12.98 11.47
CA ARG A 152 -12.04 -12.22 12.68
C ARG A 152 -10.54 -11.99 12.76
N PRO A 153 -10.06 -10.89 12.16
CA PRO A 153 -8.64 -10.54 12.27
C PRO A 153 -8.32 -10.06 13.68
N THR A 154 -7.03 -10.04 14.01
CA THR A 154 -6.51 -9.42 15.23
C THR A 154 -5.94 -8.04 14.90
N PHE A 155 -6.34 -7.01 15.65
CA PHE A 155 -5.78 -5.66 15.54
C PHE A 155 -4.77 -5.40 16.64
N SER A 156 -3.59 -4.88 16.27
CA SER A 156 -2.55 -4.52 17.24
C SER A 156 -2.28 -3.02 17.23
N GLN A 157 -2.23 -2.44 18.44
CA GLN A 157 -1.90 -1.03 18.68
C GLN A 157 -0.38 -0.82 18.84
N THR A 158 0.40 -1.89 19.04
CA THR A 158 1.79 -1.81 19.47
C THR A 158 2.81 -2.29 18.42
N THR A 159 2.36 -2.80 17.27
CA THR A 159 3.28 -3.39 16.27
C THR A 159 4.00 -2.34 15.45
N THR A 160 3.36 -1.21 15.15
CA THR A 160 3.94 -0.17 14.29
C THR A 160 4.61 0.94 15.11
N ALA A 161 5.76 1.43 14.64
CA ALA A 161 6.44 2.55 15.28
C ALA A 161 5.76 3.92 15.02
N THR A 162 4.75 3.95 14.14
CA THR A 162 4.08 5.18 13.69
C THR A 162 2.76 5.47 14.38
N GLY A 163 2.32 4.62 15.33
CA GLY A 163 0.99 4.70 15.95
C GLY A 163 -0.16 4.21 15.06
N ARG A 164 0.12 3.70 13.85
CA ARG A 164 -0.91 3.05 13.03
C ARG A 164 -1.27 1.68 13.60
N LEU A 165 -2.52 1.29 13.48
CA LEU A 165 -2.93 -0.07 13.76
C LEU A 165 -2.35 -1.04 12.74
N SER A 166 -1.99 -2.24 13.17
CA SER A 166 -1.73 -3.36 12.28
C SER A 166 -2.84 -4.40 12.39
N CYS A 167 -3.06 -5.14 11.30
CA CYS A 167 -4.09 -6.17 11.20
C CYS A 167 -3.44 -7.50 10.83
N LEU A 168 -3.71 -8.54 11.62
CA LEU A 168 -3.08 -9.85 11.51
C LEU A 168 -4.15 -10.96 11.51
N ASN A 169 -3.82 -12.10 10.96
CA ASN A 169 -4.59 -13.35 11.04
C ASN A 169 -6.07 -13.25 10.62
N PRO A 170 -6.38 -12.79 9.39
CA PRO A 170 -5.48 -12.37 8.30
C PRO A 170 -5.26 -10.84 8.26
N ASN A 171 -4.26 -10.38 7.50
CA ASN A 171 -4.09 -8.95 7.27
C ASN A 171 -5.08 -8.46 6.19
N LEU A 172 -6.19 -7.89 6.63
CA LEU A 172 -7.22 -7.31 5.74
C LEU A 172 -6.86 -5.92 5.22
N GLN A 173 -5.87 -5.24 5.82
CA GLN A 173 -5.46 -3.89 5.38
C GLN A 173 -4.69 -3.91 4.05
N ASN A 174 -4.16 -5.05 3.64
CA ASN A 174 -3.40 -5.21 2.39
C ASN A 174 -4.25 -5.65 1.19
N ILE A 175 -5.57 -5.77 1.33
CA ILE A 175 -6.46 -6.10 0.22
C ILE A 175 -6.35 -4.98 -0.84
N PRO A 176 -6.03 -5.30 -2.10
CA PRO A 176 -5.87 -4.29 -3.14
C PRO A 176 -7.12 -3.43 -3.29
N ALA A 177 -6.92 -2.10 -3.30
CA ALA A 177 -8.02 -1.14 -3.47
C ALA A 177 -8.29 -0.81 -4.94
N ARG A 178 -7.34 -1.12 -5.82
CA ARG A 178 -7.37 -0.76 -7.25
C ARG A 178 -7.20 -1.99 -8.12
N GLY A 179 -7.47 -1.79 -9.41
CA GLY A 179 -7.40 -2.87 -10.41
C GLY A 179 -8.62 -3.79 -10.37
N THR A 180 -8.82 -4.53 -11.45
CA THR A 180 -9.98 -5.42 -11.64
C THR A 180 -10.04 -6.49 -10.55
N TRP A 181 -8.92 -7.14 -10.28
CA TRP A 181 -8.84 -8.24 -9.32
C TRP A 181 -8.98 -7.80 -7.88
N GLY A 182 -8.40 -6.65 -7.50
CA GLY A 182 -8.60 -6.07 -6.17
C GLY A 182 -10.07 -5.77 -5.88
N LYS A 183 -10.78 -5.25 -6.89
CA LYS A 183 -12.22 -4.98 -6.81
C LYS A 183 -13.02 -6.27 -6.57
N LYS A 184 -12.74 -7.32 -7.35
CA LYS A 184 -13.39 -8.63 -7.19
C LYS A 184 -13.14 -9.26 -5.82
N VAL A 185 -11.92 -9.15 -5.27
CA VAL A 185 -11.63 -9.59 -3.88
C VAL A 185 -12.50 -8.83 -2.88
N ARG A 186 -12.64 -7.51 -3.04
CA ARG A 186 -13.48 -6.69 -2.16
C ARG A 186 -14.96 -7.02 -2.26
N GLU A 187 -15.45 -7.38 -3.42
CA GLU A 187 -16.84 -7.80 -3.65
C GLU A 187 -17.20 -9.12 -2.95
N CYS A 188 -16.19 -9.90 -2.53
CA CYS A 188 -16.42 -11.08 -1.70
C CYS A 188 -16.82 -10.73 -0.26
N PHE A 189 -16.47 -9.54 0.24
CA PHE A 189 -16.92 -9.06 1.55
C PHE A 189 -18.32 -8.48 1.41
N ILE A 190 -19.24 -9.01 2.20
CA ILE A 190 -20.66 -8.69 2.11
C ILE A 190 -21.23 -8.22 3.44
N ALA A 191 -22.35 -7.52 3.37
CA ALA A 191 -23.14 -7.22 4.57
C ALA A 191 -24.15 -8.34 4.83
N PRO A 192 -24.54 -8.59 6.08
CA PRO A 192 -25.70 -9.44 6.38
C PRO A 192 -26.98 -8.86 5.74
N GLU A 193 -28.01 -9.69 5.62
CA GLU A 193 -29.31 -9.25 5.13
C GLU A 193 -29.85 -8.08 5.95
N GLY A 194 -30.39 -7.08 5.28
CA GLY A 194 -30.90 -5.85 5.91
C GLY A 194 -29.80 -4.81 6.28
N TYR A 195 -28.52 -5.13 6.05
CA TYR A 195 -27.39 -4.24 6.33
C TYR A 195 -26.66 -3.80 5.05
N LYS A 196 -25.86 -2.74 5.19
CA LYS A 196 -24.96 -2.26 4.12
C LYS A 196 -23.57 -2.05 4.70
N ILE A 197 -22.54 -2.28 3.85
CA ILE A 197 -21.18 -1.84 4.16
C ILE A 197 -21.11 -0.35 3.86
N VAL A 198 -20.70 0.44 4.85
CA VAL A 198 -20.47 1.87 4.70
C VAL A 198 -18.98 2.14 4.94
N SER A 199 -18.38 2.90 4.05
CA SER A 199 -16.97 3.30 4.16
C SER A 199 -16.87 4.80 4.40
N PHE A 200 -16.14 5.18 5.44
CA PHE A 200 -15.79 6.57 5.74
C PHE A 200 -14.27 6.71 5.67
N ASP A 201 -13.81 7.77 5.04
CA ASP A 201 -12.39 8.12 4.98
C ASP A 201 -12.22 9.62 5.18
N TYR A 202 -11.17 10.00 5.90
CA TYR A 202 -10.82 11.40 6.06
C TYR A 202 -10.24 11.96 4.76
N SER A 203 -10.82 13.04 4.26
CA SER A 203 -10.30 13.71 3.08
C SER A 203 -8.93 14.34 3.35
N GLN A 204 -7.87 13.77 2.76
CA GLN A 204 -6.50 14.31 2.76
C GLN A 204 -5.96 14.61 4.18
N ILE A 205 -6.27 13.77 5.16
CA ILE A 205 -5.98 14.04 6.58
C ILE A 205 -4.49 14.31 6.84
N GLU A 206 -3.60 13.55 6.24
CA GLU A 206 -2.15 13.70 6.43
C GLU A 206 -1.66 15.09 5.96
N LEU A 207 -2.20 15.59 4.84
CA LEU A 207 -1.88 16.93 4.34
C LEU A 207 -2.49 18.04 5.21
N ARG A 208 -3.68 17.82 5.79
CA ARG A 208 -4.29 18.74 6.76
C ARG A 208 -3.46 18.82 8.04
N ILE A 209 -2.99 17.68 8.54
CA ILE A 209 -2.08 17.63 9.69
C ILE A 209 -0.76 18.34 9.35
N LEU A 210 -0.19 18.10 8.16
CA LEU A 210 1.00 18.79 7.71
C LEU A 210 0.81 20.33 7.66
N ALA A 211 -0.31 20.79 7.12
CA ALA A 211 -0.67 22.21 7.09
C ALA A 211 -0.78 22.80 8.50
N HIS A 212 -1.36 22.07 9.43
CA HIS A 212 -1.50 22.49 10.83
C HIS A 212 -0.14 22.57 11.52
N LEU A 213 0.65 21.49 11.47
CA LEU A 213 1.94 21.40 12.18
C LEU A 213 3.02 22.30 11.59
N SER A 214 3.10 22.44 10.26
CA SER A 214 4.07 23.33 9.62
C SER A 214 3.72 24.80 9.79
N GLY A 215 2.44 25.11 9.99
CA GLY A 215 1.95 26.49 10.00
C GLY A 215 2.10 27.20 8.65
N ASP A 216 2.20 26.42 7.55
CA ASP A 216 2.32 26.98 6.22
C ASP A 216 1.01 27.64 5.77
N GLU A 217 1.04 28.93 5.54
CA GLU A 217 -0.14 29.73 5.24
C GLU A 217 -0.75 29.37 3.88
N ASN A 218 0.12 29.14 2.88
CA ASN A 218 -0.34 28.79 1.54
C ASN A 218 -1.05 27.43 1.54
N LEU A 219 -0.50 26.45 2.29
CA LEU A 219 -1.10 25.13 2.39
C LEU A 219 -2.41 25.16 3.20
N ARG A 220 -2.45 25.94 4.30
CA ARG A 220 -3.69 26.15 5.08
C ARG A 220 -4.79 26.80 4.26
N GLU A 221 -4.45 27.81 3.47
CA GLU A 221 -5.40 28.55 2.64
C GLU A 221 -6.11 27.65 1.64
N VAL A 222 -5.40 26.67 1.04
CA VAL A 222 -6.04 25.69 0.17
C VAL A 222 -7.17 24.94 0.90
N PHE A 223 -6.93 24.53 2.13
CA PHE A 223 -7.94 23.81 2.92
C PHE A 223 -9.06 24.72 3.43
N TYR A 224 -8.79 25.97 3.80
CA TYR A 224 -9.83 26.93 4.21
C TYR A 224 -10.82 27.23 3.08
N ARG A 225 -10.34 27.23 1.83
CA ARG A 225 -11.20 27.39 0.65
C ARG A 225 -11.87 26.10 0.19
N ASN A 226 -11.73 25.00 0.93
CA ASN A 226 -12.12 23.65 0.48
C ASN A 226 -11.54 23.27 -0.90
N GLY A 227 -10.34 23.76 -1.21
CA GLY A 227 -9.64 23.52 -2.46
C GLY A 227 -9.04 22.11 -2.55
N ASP A 228 -8.78 21.68 -3.77
CA ASP A 228 -8.03 20.44 -4.04
C ASP A 228 -6.53 20.70 -3.98
N VAL A 229 -5.89 20.30 -2.89
CA VAL A 229 -4.45 20.50 -2.70
C VAL A 229 -3.60 19.82 -3.79
N HIS A 230 -4.05 18.70 -4.35
CA HIS A 230 -3.33 18.05 -5.43
C HIS A 230 -3.40 18.84 -6.74
N MET A 231 -4.53 19.47 -6.98
CA MET A 231 -4.71 20.38 -8.13
C MET A 231 -3.83 21.64 -7.98
N GLU A 232 -3.87 22.27 -6.79
CA GLU A 232 -3.05 23.47 -6.53
C GLU A 232 -1.55 23.16 -6.58
N THR A 233 -1.13 21.99 -6.07
CA THR A 233 0.24 21.54 -6.23
C THR A 233 0.60 21.29 -7.69
N ALA A 234 -0.29 20.66 -8.47
CA ALA A 234 -0.05 20.44 -9.89
C ALA A 234 0.16 21.74 -10.66
N LYS A 235 -0.69 22.75 -10.45
CA LYS A 235 -0.51 24.09 -11.04
C LYS A 235 0.89 24.66 -10.76
N THR A 236 1.34 24.51 -9.52
CA THR A 236 2.68 24.97 -9.11
C THR A 236 3.80 24.18 -9.79
N LEU A 237 3.67 22.85 -9.85
CA LEU A 237 4.72 21.99 -10.42
C LEU A 237 4.86 22.16 -11.93
N PHE A 238 3.74 22.29 -12.64
CA PHE A 238 3.70 22.38 -14.10
C PHE A 238 3.64 23.82 -14.63
N GLY A 239 3.40 24.81 -13.76
CA GLY A 239 3.39 26.24 -14.13
C GLY A 239 2.24 26.63 -15.05
N LYS A 240 1.08 25.97 -14.93
CA LYS A 240 -0.12 26.23 -15.75
C LYS A 240 -1.40 26.01 -14.94
N ASP A 241 -2.51 26.61 -15.39
CA ASP A 241 -3.81 26.51 -14.69
C ASP A 241 -4.63 25.28 -15.11
N GLU A 242 -4.55 24.90 -16.37
CA GLU A 242 -5.23 23.72 -16.90
C GLU A 242 -4.40 22.46 -16.61
N ILE A 243 -4.90 21.63 -15.70
CA ILE A 243 -4.23 20.44 -15.20
C ILE A 243 -4.99 19.19 -15.65
N SER A 244 -4.29 18.27 -16.30
CA SER A 244 -4.81 16.95 -16.65
C SER A 244 -4.89 16.03 -15.42
N ASP A 245 -5.67 14.95 -15.53
CA ASP A 245 -5.76 13.92 -14.47
C ASP A 245 -4.40 13.27 -14.17
N ASP A 246 -3.56 13.10 -15.18
CA ASP A 246 -2.22 12.55 -15.02
C ASP A 246 -1.30 13.50 -14.24
N GLU A 247 -1.33 14.78 -14.54
CA GLU A 247 -0.55 15.78 -13.80
C GLU A 247 -1.03 15.92 -12.36
N ARG A 248 -2.34 15.86 -12.13
CA ARG A 248 -2.90 15.82 -10.78
C ARG A 248 -2.44 14.55 -10.03
N ARG A 249 -2.35 13.40 -10.71
CA ARG A 249 -1.82 12.15 -10.15
C ARG A 249 -0.33 12.28 -9.80
N VAL A 250 0.47 12.91 -10.63
CA VAL A 250 1.88 13.23 -10.34
C VAL A 250 1.97 14.11 -9.10
N ALA A 251 1.21 15.20 -9.04
CA ALA A 251 1.19 16.10 -7.88
C ALA A 251 0.76 15.36 -6.58
N LYS A 252 -0.18 14.44 -6.67
CA LYS A 252 -0.56 13.58 -5.55
C LYS A 252 0.62 12.74 -5.06
N THR A 253 1.41 12.17 -5.98
CA THR A 253 2.62 11.41 -5.66
C THR A 253 3.68 12.30 -5.00
N VAL A 254 3.86 13.53 -5.49
CA VAL A 254 4.77 14.51 -4.90
C VAL A 254 4.32 14.90 -3.49
N ASN A 255 3.05 15.25 -3.29
CA ASN A 255 2.50 15.62 -1.99
C ASN A 255 2.77 14.55 -0.91
N PHE A 256 2.39 13.31 -1.19
CA PHE A 256 2.63 12.21 -0.25
C PHE A 256 4.12 11.86 -0.14
N GLY A 257 4.85 11.85 -1.25
CA GLY A 257 6.28 11.60 -1.25
C GLY A 257 7.03 12.58 -0.34
N ILE A 258 6.67 13.85 -0.37
CA ILE A 258 7.27 14.87 0.49
C ILE A 258 6.95 14.62 1.96
N ILE A 259 5.74 14.23 2.34
CA ILE A 259 5.41 13.85 3.72
C ILE A 259 6.35 12.74 4.21
N TYR A 260 6.58 11.72 3.40
CA TYR A 260 7.38 10.55 3.75
C TYR A 260 8.89 10.68 3.44
N GLY A 261 9.36 11.85 3.01
CA GLY A 261 10.79 12.07 2.81
C GLY A 261 11.37 11.56 1.51
N ILE A 262 10.59 11.52 0.46
CA ILE A 262 11.04 11.05 -0.84
C ILE A 262 12.29 11.80 -1.32
N SER A 263 13.27 11.06 -1.82
CA SER A 263 14.44 11.63 -2.49
C SER A 263 14.12 11.97 -3.96
N PRO A 264 14.90 12.84 -4.62
CA PRO A 264 14.76 13.07 -6.06
C PRO A 264 14.83 11.77 -6.90
N TYR A 265 15.71 10.84 -6.51
CA TYR A 265 15.80 9.52 -7.12
C TYR A 265 14.49 8.72 -6.93
N GLY A 266 13.98 8.65 -5.70
CA GLY A 266 12.72 7.95 -5.43
C GLY A 266 11.54 8.55 -6.19
N LEU A 267 11.46 9.87 -6.27
CA LEU A 267 10.40 10.56 -7.01
C LEU A 267 10.51 10.30 -8.52
N SER A 268 11.71 10.43 -9.10
CA SER A 268 11.93 10.18 -10.53
C SER A 268 11.46 8.78 -10.95
N ARG A 269 11.75 7.77 -10.13
CA ARG A 269 11.29 6.39 -10.36
C ARG A 269 9.76 6.24 -10.21
N SER A 270 9.16 6.95 -9.26
CA SER A 270 7.72 6.85 -8.99
C SER A 270 6.84 7.47 -10.06
N ILE A 271 7.31 8.52 -10.71
CA ILE A 271 6.54 9.27 -11.72
C ILE A 271 7.10 9.16 -13.15
N GLY A 272 8.22 8.43 -13.34
CA GLY A 272 8.78 8.15 -14.66
C GLY A 272 9.46 9.33 -15.35
N VAL A 273 10.08 10.24 -14.58
CA VAL A 273 10.86 11.38 -15.10
C VAL A 273 12.33 11.23 -14.75
N ASP A 274 13.21 12.07 -15.33
CA ASP A 274 14.61 12.14 -14.94
C ASP A 274 14.79 12.75 -13.54
N GLN A 275 15.99 12.56 -12.94
CA GLN A 275 16.24 13.02 -11.58
C GLN A 275 16.29 14.54 -11.42
N ASP A 276 16.69 15.27 -12.48
CA ASP A 276 16.77 16.72 -12.44
C ASP A 276 15.38 17.34 -12.47
N THR A 277 14.50 16.81 -13.29
CA THR A 277 13.06 17.14 -13.29
C THR A 277 12.42 16.87 -11.92
N ALA A 278 12.70 15.70 -11.33
CA ALA A 278 12.19 15.36 -10.00
C ALA A 278 12.73 16.31 -8.91
N ARG A 279 14.01 16.71 -9.00
CA ARG A 279 14.63 17.68 -8.09
C ARG A 279 14.00 19.06 -8.20
N GLU A 280 13.73 19.52 -9.43
CA GLU A 280 13.07 20.79 -9.67
C GLU A 280 11.62 20.79 -9.15
N MET A 281 10.88 19.71 -9.32
CA MET A 281 9.53 19.55 -8.75
C MET A 281 9.55 19.66 -7.22
N ILE A 282 10.47 18.99 -6.54
CA ILE A 282 10.62 19.08 -5.08
C ILE A 282 10.97 20.51 -4.66
N LYS A 283 11.82 21.20 -5.42
CA LYS A 283 12.21 22.60 -5.18
C LYS A 283 10.99 23.51 -5.29
N ARG A 284 10.21 23.45 -6.39
CA ARG A 284 8.99 24.24 -6.60
C ARG A 284 7.95 23.99 -5.51
N TYR A 285 7.83 22.76 -5.05
CA TYR A 285 6.96 22.44 -3.93
C TYR A 285 7.35 23.21 -2.67
N TYR A 286 8.65 23.24 -2.29
CA TYR A 286 9.12 23.96 -1.12
C TYR A 286 9.14 25.48 -1.30
N GLU A 287 9.22 25.98 -2.52
CA GLU A 287 9.02 27.41 -2.82
C GLU A 287 7.57 27.82 -2.58
N ARG A 288 6.61 26.96 -2.97
CA ARG A 288 5.18 27.18 -2.73
C ARG A 288 4.79 27.03 -1.27
N TYR A 289 5.39 26.06 -0.57
CA TYR A 289 5.09 25.71 0.82
C TYR A 289 6.36 25.75 1.69
N PRO A 290 6.93 26.95 1.93
CA PRO A 290 8.26 27.09 2.53
C PRO A 290 8.35 26.60 3.98
N LYS A 291 7.27 26.71 4.77
CA LYS A 291 7.26 26.27 6.17
C LYS A 291 7.21 24.75 6.32
N VAL A 292 6.79 24.02 5.28
CA VAL A 292 6.78 22.54 5.26
C VAL A 292 8.20 21.99 5.37
N LYS A 293 9.20 22.64 4.75
CA LYS A 293 10.60 22.23 4.83
C LYS A 293 11.16 22.26 6.26
N ASN A 294 10.73 23.23 7.04
CA ASN A 294 11.21 23.46 8.41
C ASN A 294 10.48 22.59 9.44
N GLY A 295 9.22 22.23 9.20
CA GLY A 295 8.40 21.39 10.08
C GLY A 295 8.84 19.92 10.16
N ARG A 296 9.69 19.46 9.23
CA ARG A 296 10.26 18.10 9.22
C ARG A 296 11.40 17.87 10.22
N ARG A 297 11.93 18.90 10.83
CA ARG A 297 13.07 18.82 11.76
C ARG A 297 12.64 18.81 13.23
N ARG A 298 11.36 18.79 13.49
CA ARG A 298 10.76 18.68 14.82
C ARG A 298 9.96 17.37 14.89
#